data_1b4fd5eebd5224703eff946b3c8dabc2
#
_entry.id   1b4fd5eebd5224703eff946b3c8dabc2
#
_cell.length_a   1.000
_cell.length_b   1.000
_cell.length_c   1.000
_cell.angle_alpha   90.00
_cell.angle_beta   90.00
_cell.angle_gamma   90.00
#
_symmetry.space_group_name_H-M   'P 1'
#
loop_
_entity.id
_entity.type
_entity.pdbx_description
1 polymer ?
#
loop_
_entity_poly.entity_id
_entity_poly.type
_entity_poly.pdbx_seq_one_letter_code
_entity_poly.pdbx_strand_id
1 'polypeptide(L)'
;AVLAFSASANNDKVGALFFSSKVEKFIPPKKGRSHLLRIIRELLEFKPQTQGTDISEALRFLTNAIKRKCTAFLLSDLMDVDQQSRPNYEEALKIAVNRHDLSVINIYDPREREIPDVGLVRVRDAETGEQLWVDTSSKAVREHYNNWSTGVLREAKSLACHLLSEKIFI
;
A
#
# COMPACT_ATOMS: atom_id res chain seq x y z
N ALA A 1 -11.92 7.92 -0.73
CA ALA A 1 -12.92 8.99 -0.86
C ALA A 1 -13.40 9.47 0.52
N VAL A 2 -13.88 8.59 1.43
CA VAL A 2 -14.48 8.98 2.73
C VAL A 2 -13.56 9.86 3.56
N LEU A 3 -12.30 9.44 3.79
CA LEU A 3 -11.30 10.22 4.53
C LEU A 3 -11.11 11.64 3.96
N ALA A 4 -11.04 11.73 2.65
CA ALA A 4 -10.83 13.00 1.96
C ALA A 4 -12.07 13.92 2.05
N PHE A 5 -13.28 13.36 2.01
CA PHE A 5 -14.50 14.13 2.26
C PHE A 5 -14.59 14.61 3.70
N SER A 6 -14.24 13.75 4.69
CA SER A 6 -14.22 14.13 6.11
C SER A 6 -13.25 15.30 6.36
N ALA A 7 -12.02 15.22 5.84
CA ALA A 7 -11.05 16.29 5.95
C ALA A 7 -11.56 17.60 5.27
N SER A 8 -12.19 17.49 4.09
CA SER A 8 -12.75 18.64 3.40
C SER A 8 -13.90 19.28 4.16
N ALA A 9 -14.74 18.48 4.85
CA ALA A 9 -15.83 19.01 5.71
C ALA A 9 -15.28 19.83 6.89
N ASN A 10 -14.11 19.44 7.41
CA ASN A 10 -13.39 20.18 8.45
C ASN A 10 -12.55 21.34 7.90
N ASN A 11 -12.70 21.68 6.62
CA ASN A 11 -11.93 22.74 5.95
C ASN A 11 -10.40 22.50 5.94
N ASP A 12 -9.97 21.24 5.99
CA ASP A 12 -8.59 20.84 5.90
C ASP A 12 -8.08 20.83 4.44
N LYS A 13 -6.76 20.87 4.31
CA LYS A 13 -6.10 20.69 3.00
C LYS A 13 -5.92 19.20 2.74
N VAL A 14 -6.34 18.75 1.57
CA VAL A 14 -6.19 17.36 1.12
C VAL A 14 -5.23 17.32 -0.05
N GLY A 15 -4.28 16.38 -0.02
CA GLY A 15 -3.38 16.05 -1.12
C GLY A 15 -3.40 14.56 -1.39
N ALA A 16 -2.77 14.13 -2.48
CA ALA A 16 -2.62 12.73 -2.83
C ALA A 16 -1.25 12.46 -3.46
N LEU A 17 -0.69 11.30 -3.16
CA LEU A 17 0.52 10.77 -3.74
C LEU A 17 0.21 9.41 -4.35
N PHE A 18 0.45 9.26 -5.64
CA PHE A 18 0.32 8.00 -6.36
C PHE A 18 1.71 7.47 -6.65
N PHE A 19 1.93 6.21 -6.37
CA PHE A 19 3.22 5.56 -6.54
C PHE A 19 3.08 4.12 -7.03
N SER A 20 4.13 3.64 -7.64
CA SER A 20 4.41 2.26 -8.02
C SER A 20 5.85 1.94 -7.59
N SER A 21 6.73 1.45 -8.44
CA SER A 21 8.18 1.39 -8.17
C SER A 21 8.84 2.78 -8.07
N LYS A 22 8.10 3.83 -8.37
CA LYS A 22 8.48 5.24 -8.19
C LYS A 22 7.28 6.10 -7.87
N VAL A 23 7.53 7.36 -7.48
CA VAL A 23 6.45 8.35 -7.38
C VAL A 23 5.97 8.72 -8.79
N GLU A 24 4.73 8.39 -9.09
CA GLU A 24 4.09 8.61 -10.38
C GLU A 24 3.42 9.99 -10.45
N LYS A 25 2.73 10.37 -9.38
CA LYS A 25 1.99 11.64 -9.35
C LYS A 25 1.87 12.19 -7.93
N PHE A 26 2.14 13.48 -7.79
CA PHE A 26 1.90 14.19 -6.54
C PHE A 26 0.91 15.33 -6.77
N ILE A 27 -0.17 15.33 -5.99
CA ILE A 27 -1.17 16.39 -5.95
C ILE A 27 -1.00 17.11 -4.61
N PRO A 28 -0.45 18.34 -4.59
CA PRO A 28 -0.16 19.04 -3.35
C PRO A 28 -1.42 19.38 -2.56
N PRO A 29 -1.34 19.44 -1.21
CA PRO A 29 -2.48 19.71 -0.36
C PRO A 29 -3.11 21.08 -0.62
N LYS A 30 -4.41 21.10 -0.99
CA LYS A 30 -5.24 22.31 -1.19
C LYS A 30 -6.60 22.10 -0.55
N LYS A 31 -7.28 23.21 -0.25
CA LYS A 31 -8.66 23.24 0.23
C LYS A 31 -9.66 23.23 -0.94
N GLY A 32 -10.89 22.85 -0.63
CA GLY A 32 -12.03 23.04 -1.49
C GLY A 32 -12.51 21.79 -2.21
N ARG A 33 -13.83 21.74 -2.39
CA ARG A 33 -14.54 20.58 -2.99
C ARG A 33 -14.07 20.25 -4.41
N SER A 34 -13.81 21.26 -5.23
CA SER A 34 -13.33 21.04 -6.61
C SER A 34 -11.98 20.35 -6.65
N HIS A 35 -11.07 20.70 -5.72
CA HIS A 35 -9.78 20.05 -5.59
C HIS A 35 -9.91 18.59 -5.15
N LEU A 36 -10.81 18.32 -4.20
CA LEU A 36 -11.11 16.97 -3.76
C LEU A 36 -11.67 16.10 -4.90
N LEU A 37 -12.64 16.63 -5.65
CA LEU A 37 -13.21 15.92 -6.82
C LEU A 37 -12.16 15.63 -7.89
N ARG A 38 -11.19 16.54 -8.07
CA ARG A 38 -10.04 16.29 -8.94
C ARG A 38 -9.20 15.10 -8.43
N ILE A 39 -8.88 15.01 -7.13
CA ILE A 39 -8.14 13.88 -6.56
C ILE A 39 -8.90 12.57 -6.82
N ILE A 40 -10.22 12.56 -6.60
CA ILE A 40 -11.03 11.35 -6.82
C ILE A 40 -11.04 10.94 -8.29
N ARG A 41 -11.19 11.90 -9.22
CA ARG A 41 -11.11 11.62 -10.67
C ARG A 41 -9.75 11.02 -11.03
N GLU A 42 -8.66 11.65 -10.57
CA GLU A 42 -7.31 11.14 -10.80
C GLU A 42 -7.15 9.71 -10.26
N LEU A 43 -7.69 9.41 -9.08
CA LEU A 43 -7.64 8.05 -8.51
C LEU A 43 -8.37 7.01 -9.39
N LEU A 44 -9.50 7.39 -10.00
CA LEU A 44 -10.29 6.48 -10.84
C LEU A 44 -9.70 6.29 -12.25
N GLU A 45 -9.04 7.31 -12.77
CA GLU A 45 -8.49 7.32 -14.14
C GLU A 45 -7.01 6.97 -14.19
N PHE A 46 -6.35 6.91 -13.01
CA PHE A 46 -4.91 6.72 -12.93
C PHE A 46 -4.48 5.34 -13.45
N LYS A 47 -3.50 5.36 -14.35
CA LYS A 47 -2.83 4.16 -14.84
C LYS A 47 -1.35 4.28 -14.52
N PRO A 48 -0.78 3.37 -13.73
CA PRO A 48 0.65 3.37 -13.45
C PRO A 48 1.47 3.26 -14.74
N GLN A 49 2.57 3.98 -14.81
CA GLN A 49 3.51 3.92 -15.93
C GLN A 49 4.60 2.86 -15.71
N THR A 50 4.83 2.52 -14.44
CA THR A 50 5.82 1.51 -14.05
C THR A 50 5.17 0.37 -13.31
N GLN A 51 5.80 -0.80 -13.37
CA GLN A 51 5.41 -1.99 -12.60
C GLN A 51 6.19 -2.04 -11.29
N GLY A 52 5.70 -2.86 -10.34
CA GLY A 52 6.29 -3.02 -9.02
C GLY A 52 5.83 -1.96 -8.02
N THR A 53 6.22 -2.16 -6.77
CA THR A 53 5.85 -1.30 -5.63
C THR A 53 7.10 -0.93 -4.84
N ASP A 54 7.28 0.38 -4.57
CA ASP A 54 8.33 0.90 -3.66
C ASP A 54 7.69 1.86 -2.66
N ILE A 55 7.34 1.31 -1.50
CA ILE A 55 6.76 2.07 -0.39
C ILE A 55 7.81 3.01 0.22
N SER A 56 9.08 2.61 0.22
CA SER A 56 10.18 3.43 0.75
C SER A 56 10.30 4.74 -0.01
N GLU A 57 10.26 4.68 -1.34
CA GLU A 57 10.34 5.87 -2.20
C GLU A 57 9.15 6.81 -1.94
N ALA A 58 7.94 6.27 -1.84
CA ALA A 58 6.74 7.04 -1.55
C ALA A 58 6.82 7.76 -0.19
N LEU A 59 7.27 7.08 0.87
CA LEU A 59 7.42 7.65 2.21
C LEU A 59 8.53 8.69 2.28
N ARG A 60 9.67 8.47 1.61
CA ARG A 60 10.75 9.44 1.49
C ARG A 60 10.30 10.70 0.75
N PHE A 61 9.56 10.52 -0.35
CA PHE A 61 9.00 11.65 -1.09
C PHE A 61 8.03 12.45 -0.23
N LEU A 62 7.08 11.79 0.45
CA LEU A 62 6.14 12.43 1.36
C LEU A 62 6.88 13.30 2.39
N THR A 63 7.86 12.70 3.05
CA THR A 63 8.68 13.35 4.10
C THR A 63 9.45 14.56 3.57
N ASN A 64 9.89 14.50 2.32
CA ASN A 64 10.63 15.58 1.67
C ASN A 64 9.72 16.68 1.12
N ALA A 65 8.58 16.32 0.55
CA ALA A 65 7.63 17.26 -0.05
C ALA A 65 6.82 18.02 1.00
N ILE A 66 6.43 17.37 2.09
CA ILE A 66 5.61 17.95 3.17
C ILE A 66 6.48 18.24 4.40
N LYS A 67 6.86 19.50 4.56
CA LYS A 67 7.74 19.93 5.68
C LYS A 67 7.01 20.07 7.01
N ARG A 68 5.71 20.36 7.00
CA ARG A 68 4.89 20.48 8.21
C ARG A 68 4.30 19.15 8.58
N LYS A 69 4.13 18.91 9.88
CA LYS A 69 3.43 17.72 10.36
C LYS A 69 2.02 17.67 9.76
N CYS A 70 1.65 16.54 9.20
CA CYS A 70 0.32 16.30 8.64
C CYS A 70 -0.17 14.91 9.07
N THR A 71 -1.46 14.68 8.97
CA THR A 71 -2.05 13.34 9.02
C THR A 71 -1.92 12.73 7.63
N ALA A 72 -1.31 11.56 7.54
CA ALA A 72 -1.10 10.83 6.29
C ALA A 72 -1.68 9.42 6.40
N PHE A 73 -2.24 8.92 5.29
CA PHE A 73 -2.76 7.57 5.18
C PHE A 73 -2.00 6.85 4.06
N LEU A 74 -1.27 5.79 4.42
CA LEU A 74 -0.69 4.87 3.44
C LEU A 74 -1.73 3.78 3.14
N LEU A 75 -2.14 3.70 1.87
CA LEU A 75 -3.07 2.68 1.38
C LEU A 75 -2.29 1.73 0.47
N SER A 76 -2.09 0.48 0.91
CA SER A 76 -1.29 -0.51 0.18
C SER A 76 -1.67 -1.92 0.63
N ASP A 77 -1.35 -2.93 -0.16
CA ASP A 77 -1.34 -4.35 0.20
C ASP A 77 -0.12 -4.74 1.06
N LEU A 78 0.88 -3.83 1.15
CA LEU A 78 2.12 -3.99 1.91
C LEU A 78 3.05 -5.09 1.38
N MET A 79 2.90 -5.46 0.12
CA MET A 79 3.65 -6.56 -0.51
C MET A 79 5.04 -6.14 -1.02
N ASP A 80 5.60 -5.02 -0.57
CA ASP A 80 6.98 -4.60 -0.83
C ASP A 80 7.92 -5.25 0.19
N VAL A 81 8.43 -6.45 -0.17
CA VAL A 81 9.25 -7.29 0.69
C VAL A 81 10.52 -7.78 -0.01
N ASP A 82 11.54 -8.09 0.77
CA ASP A 82 12.77 -8.71 0.28
C ASP A 82 12.62 -10.22 0.04
N GLN A 83 13.69 -10.88 -0.41
CA GLN A 83 13.73 -12.33 -0.63
C GLN A 83 13.48 -13.16 0.63
N GLN A 84 13.65 -12.58 1.81
CA GLN A 84 13.36 -13.17 3.11
C GLN A 84 11.98 -12.79 3.65
N SER A 85 11.12 -12.21 2.81
CA SER A 85 9.76 -11.74 3.16
C SER A 85 9.75 -10.63 4.24
N ARG A 86 10.83 -9.86 4.37
CA ARG A 86 10.89 -8.72 5.29
C ARG A 86 10.51 -7.42 4.58
N PRO A 87 9.76 -6.52 5.24
CA PRO A 87 9.38 -5.24 4.65
C PRO A 87 10.60 -4.39 4.24
N ASN A 88 10.67 -3.98 2.97
CA ASN A 88 11.74 -3.11 2.46
C ASN A 88 11.63 -1.66 2.96
N TYR A 89 10.48 -1.28 3.52
CA TYR A 89 10.14 0.10 3.87
C TYR A 89 10.28 0.44 5.36
N GLU A 90 10.86 -0.43 6.18
CA GLU A 90 10.98 -0.25 7.63
C GLU A 90 11.63 1.08 8.01
N GLU A 91 12.80 1.40 7.46
CA GLU A 91 13.54 2.63 7.74
C GLU A 91 12.75 3.89 7.30
N ALA A 92 12.18 3.86 6.10
CA ALA A 92 11.39 4.98 5.60
C ALA A 92 10.11 5.19 6.43
N LEU A 93 9.50 4.10 6.90
CA LEU A 93 8.33 4.13 7.76
C LEU A 93 8.68 4.76 9.12
N LYS A 94 9.77 4.36 9.76
CA LYS A 94 10.28 4.97 11.02
C LYS A 94 10.43 6.49 10.89
N ILE A 95 11.03 6.94 9.79
CA ILE A 95 11.23 8.38 9.54
C ILE A 95 9.89 9.09 9.34
N ALA A 96 8.98 8.50 8.56
CA ALA A 96 7.69 9.10 8.25
C ALA A 96 6.79 9.21 9.50
N VAL A 97 6.75 8.19 10.35
CA VAL A 97 5.99 8.18 11.61
C VAL A 97 6.48 9.24 12.59
N ASN A 98 7.80 9.43 12.69
CA ASN A 98 8.37 10.47 13.54
C ASN A 98 8.03 11.88 13.04
N ARG A 99 7.80 12.05 11.76
CA ARG A 99 7.60 13.35 11.12
C ARG A 99 6.13 13.72 10.91
N HIS A 100 5.29 12.73 10.71
CA HIS A 100 3.87 12.88 10.39
C HIS A 100 3.02 12.00 11.31
N ASP A 101 1.73 12.28 11.36
CA ASP A 101 0.75 11.40 11.96
C ASP A 101 0.30 10.39 10.89
N LEU A 102 1.03 9.27 10.81
CA LEU A 102 0.85 8.27 9.75
C LEU A 102 -0.05 7.13 10.22
N SER A 103 -1.03 6.78 9.41
CA SER A 103 -1.85 5.59 9.56
C SER A 103 -1.69 4.70 8.33
N VAL A 104 -1.60 3.39 8.54
CA VAL A 104 -1.49 2.41 7.47
C VAL A 104 -2.82 1.68 7.31
N ILE A 105 -3.35 1.68 6.10
CA ILE A 105 -4.58 0.97 5.72
C ILE A 105 -4.18 -0.14 4.76
N ASN A 106 -4.25 -1.38 5.25
CA ASN A 106 -3.97 -2.55 4.44
C ASN A 106 -5.17 -2.87 3.54
N ILE A 107 -4.96 -2.83 2.24
CA ILE A 107 -5.95 -3.21 1.23
C ILE A 107 -5.53 -4.55 0.64
N TYR A 108 -6.40 -5.54 0.72
CA TYR A 108 -6.12 -6.88 0.21
C TYR A 108 -7.35 -7.52 -0.43
N ASP A 109 -7.13 -8.41 -1.39
CA ASP A 109 -8.16 -9.32 -1.89
C ASP A 109 -8.08 -10.64 -1.10
N PRO A 110 -9.18 -11.13 -0.50
CA PRO A 110 -9.19 -12.44 0.16
C PRO A 110 -8.71 -13.59 -0.73
N ARG A 111 -8.90 -13.49 -2.05
CA ARG A 111 -8.45 -14.50 -3.03
C ARG A 111 -6.93 -14.54 -3.19
N GLU A 112 -6.24 -13.47 -2.86
CA GLU A 112 -4.77 -13.41 -2.85
C GLU A 112 -4.17 -14.10 -1.62
N ARG A 113 -4.99 -14.39 -0.62
CA ARG A 113 -4.54 -15.09 0.60
C ARG A 113 -4.70 -16.59 0.53
N GLU A 114 -5.73 -17.05 -0.15
CA GLU A 114 -6.09 -18.46 -0.24
C GLU A 114 -6.27 -18.86 -1.71
N ILE A 115 -5.39 -19.71 -2.19
CA ILE A 115 -5.56 -20.30 -3.52
C ILE A 115 -6.64 -21.39 -3.44
N PRO A 116 -7.76 -21.26 -4.17
CA PRO A 116 -8.78 -22.29 -4.20
C PRO A 116 -8.29 -23.54 -4.96
N ASP A 117 -8.84 -24.71 -4.63
CA ASP A 117 -8.61 -25.94 -5.38
C ASP A 117 -9.43 -25.93 -6.69
N VAL A 118 -8.79 -25.50 -7.77
CA VAL A 118 -9.40 -25.39 -9.10
C VAL A 118 -8.54 -26.07 -10.19
N GLY A 119 -7.60 -26.92 -9.77
CA GLY A 119 -6.70 -27.65 -10.67
C GLY A 119 -5.53 -26.83 -11.16
N LEU A 120 -5.09 -27.08 -12.38
CA LEU A 120 -3.97 -26.39 -12.99
C LEU A 120 -4.41 -25.02 -13.51
N VAL A 121 -3.85 -23.95 -12.94
CA VAL A 121 -4.15 -22.55 -13.31
C VAL A 121 -2.91 -21.83 -13.76
N ARG A 122 -3.10 -20.90 -14.68
CA ARG A 122 -2.05 -19.97 -15.06
C ARG A 122 -2.19 -18.70 -14.22
N VAL A 123 -1.27 -18.50 -13.30
CA VAL A 123 -1.17 -17.28 -12.52
C VAL A 123 -0.22 -16.30 -13.20
N ARG A 124 -0.49 -15.03 -13.02
CA ARG A 124 0.37 -13.95 -13.49
C ARG A 124 0.82 -13.14 -12.28
N ASP A 125 2.11 -12.99 -12.14
CA ASP A 125 2.68 -12.06 -11.17
C ASP A 125 2.28 -10.62 -11.53
N ALA A 126 1.66 -9.92 -10.59
CA ALA A 126 1.17 -8.57 -10.80
C ALA A 126 2.30 -7.56 -10.97
N GLU A 127 3.47 -7.81 -10.35
CA GLU A 127 4.61 -6.91 -10.37
C GLU A 127 5.53 -7.15 -11.55
N THR A 128 5.92 -8.40 -11.81
CA THR A 128 6.85 -8.76 -12.90
C THR A 128 6.14 -9.02 -14.21
N GLY A 129 4.85 -9.36 -14.16
CA GLY A 129 4.06 -9.78 -15.33
C GLY A 129 4.38 -11.20 -15.79
N GLU A 130 5.29 -11.92 -15.12
CA GLU A 130 5.63 -13.31 -15.43
C GLU A 130 4.42 -14.22 -15.24
N GLN A 131 4.37 -15.27 -16.06
CA GLN A 131 3.28 -16.23 -16.01
C GLN A 131 3.83 -17.59 -15.60
N LEU A 132 3.20 -18.18 -14.59
CA LEU A 132 3.56 -19.50 -14.07
C LEU A 132 2.32 -20.41 -14.04
N TRP A 133 2.50 -21.67 -14.42
CA TRP A 133 1.49 -22.69 -14.21
C TRP A 133 1.62 -23.24 -12.79
N VAL A 134 0.51 -23.18 -12.06
CA VAL A 134 0.46 -23.64 -10.67
C VAL A 134 -0.63 -24.72 -10.57
N ASP A 135 -0.26 -25.89 -10.05
CA ASP A 135 -1.22 -26.94 -9.74
C ASP A 135 -1.83 -26.69 -8.35
N THR A 136 -3.01 -26.09 -8.36
CA THR A 136 -3.74 -25.76 -7.14
C THR A 136 -4.47 -26.96 -6.54
N SER A 137 -4.52 -28.14 -7.21
CA SER A 137 -5.04 -29.37 -6.62
C SER A 137 -4.07 -29.93 -5.56
N SER A 138 -2.78 -29.59 -5.65
CA SER A 138 -1.77 -29.96 -4.67
C SER A 138 -1.99 -29.20 -3.34
N LYS A 139 -2.33 -29.94 -2.29
CA LYS A 139 -2.46 -29.40 -0.93
C LYS A 139 -1.18 -28.73 -0.45
N ALA A 140 -0.02 -29.31 -0.78
CA ALA A 140 1.29 -28.76 -0.40
C ALA A 140 1.54 -27.38 -1.03
N VAL A 141 1.14 -27.19 -2.30
CA VAL A 141 1.25 -25.89 -2.99
C VAL A 141 0.38 -24.83 -2.30
N ARG A 142 -0.88 -25.17 -2.00
CA ARG A 142 -1.78 -24.26 -1.31
C ARG A 142 -1.29 -23.90 0.09
N GLU A 143 -0.83 -24.88 0.88
CA GLU A 143 -0.28 -24.65 2.22
C GLU A 143 0.98 -23.80 2.19
N HIS A 144 1.88 -24.04 1.23
CA HIS A 144 3.09 -23.22 1.07
C HIS A 144 2.72 -21.75 0.80
N TYR A 145 1.82 -21.51 -0.13
CA TYR A 145 1.38 -20.16 -0.46
C TYR A 145 0.69 -19.47 0.73
N ASN A 146 -0.22 -20.15 1.42
CA ASN A 146 -0.92 -19.60 2.57
C ASN A 146 0.04 -19.25 3.71
N ASN A 147 1.04 -20.09 3.96
CA ASN A 147 2.06 -19.84 4.97
C ASN A 147 2.92 -18.62 4.60
N TRP A 148 3.30 -18.50 3.33
CA TRP A 148 4.06 -17.37 2.83
C TRP A 148 3.26 -16.06 2.95
N SER A 149 2.04 -16.01 2.41
CA SER A 149 1.19 -14.81 2.43
C SER A 149 0.85 -14.36 3.86
N THR A 150 0.54 -15.33 4.74
CA THR A 150 0.29 -15.06 6.17
C THR A 150 1.55 -14.56 6.88
N GLY A 151 2.73 -15.09 6.52
CA GLY A 151 4.02 -14.67 7.05
C GLY A 151 4.32 -13.21 6.73
N VAL A 152 4.25 -12.84 5.45
CA VAL A 152 4.46 -11.46 4.98
C VAL A 152 3.53 -10.48 5.70
N LEU A 153 2.24 -10.80 5.77
CA LEU A 153 1.28 -9.94 6.43
C LEU A 153 1.54 -9.79 7.94
N ARG A 154 1.97 -10.86 8.61
CA ARG A 154 2.32 -10.83 10.02
C ARG A 154 3.51 -9.92 10.29
N GLU A 155 4.56 -9.99 9.45
CA GLU A 155 5.72 -9.10 9.56
C GLU A 155 5.33 -7.64 9.33
N ALA A 156 4.55 -7.35 8.29
CA ALA A 156 4.05 -6.01 8.02
C ALA A 156 3.20 -5.45 9.17
N LYS A 157 2.31 -6.28 9.75
CA LYS A 157 1.50 -5.92 10.92
C LYS A 157 2.35 -5.67 12.16
N SER A 158 3.31 -6.56 12.43
CA SER A 158 4.22 -6.43 13.57
C SER A 158 5.00 -5.12 13.49
N LEU A 159 5.54 -4.80 12.32
CA LEU A 159 6.24 -3.55 12.06
C LEU A 159 5.33 -2.33 12.26
N ALA A 160 4.13 -2.36 11.69
CA ALA A 160 3.17 -1.28 11.84
C ALA A 160 2.75 -1.08 13.31
N CYS A 161 2.42 -2.13 14.03
CA CYS A 161 2.07 -2.06 15.45
C CYS A 161 3.23 -1.51 16.30
N HIS A 162 4.45 -1.94 16.02
CA HIS A 162 5.62 -1.46 16.76
C HIS A 162 5.89 0.03 16.55
N LEU A 163 5.73 0.52 15.31
CA LEU A 163 6.07 1.90 14.96
C LEU A 163 4.91 2.89 15.15
N LEU A 164 3.67 2.45 14.96
CA LEU A 164 2.50 3.33 14.96
C LEU A 164 1.85 3.49 16.34
N SER A 165 2.36 2.80 17.40
CA SER A 165 1.89 2.92 18.80
C SER A 165 0.37 3.05 18.88
N GLU A 166 -0.38 1.96 18.62
CA GLU A 166 -1.86 1.87 18.67
C GLU A 166 -2.65 2.65 17.58
N LYS A 167 -2.00 3.31 16.64
CA LYS A 167 -2.69 4.00 15.55
C LYS A 167 -3.03 3.02 14.42
N ILE A 168 -4.18 2.42 14.60
CA ILE A 168 -5.09 1.76 13.66
C ILE A 168 -4.47 1.14 12.41
N PHE A 169 -4.30 -0.17 12.49
CA PHE A 169 -4.26 -1.07 11.36
C PHE A 169 -5.72 -1.46 11.05
N ILE A 170 -6.29 -0.92 9.97
CA ILE A 170 -7.63 -1.27 9.48
C ILE A 170 -7.48 -2.17 8.28
#